data_5c2f860f208a58968ba0858c615cc301
#
_entry.id   5c2f860f208a58968ba0858c615cc301
#
_cell.length_a   1.000
_cell.length_b   1.000
_cell.length_c   1.000
_cell.angle_alpha   90.00
_cell.angle_beta   90.00
_cell.angle_gamma   90.00
#
_symmetry.space_group_name_H-M   'P 1'
#
loop_
_entity.id
_entity.type
_entity.pdbx_description
1 polymer ?
#
loop_
_entity_poly.entity_id
_entity_poly.type
_entity_poly.pdbx_seq_one_letter_code
_entity_poly.pdbx_strand_id
1 'polypeptide(L)'
;MPLPLITSPSNPRVKHAAALRESRRRRKSGEFLIDGVREIDRARKSGVRLLEVYIEAEQGEKGLPTAPGAKKDLLDELERTHFPVWPVIRSVFAKLAFGQRNEGIVALAEEPARGFDLFESQLPENPLLCVLERIEKPGNIGAVFRSADGAGLDGIILADCGDDLWHPNIIRSSLGTVFRVPCVAASAGETIAWLRARHFRIASAICDAALPYSEIDYTGATAIVLGSEDEGLTPIWHDKGKTGPDSAAIVLPMRGIADSLNISNAAAVLFYHALLQREANRP
;
A
#
# COMPACT_ATOMS: atom_id res chain seq x y z
N MET A 1 -5.07 -19.26 -28.47
CA MET A 1 -4.80 -20.67 -28.10
C MET A 1 -4.42 -20.69 -26.62
N PRO A 2 -4.95 -21.64 -25.82
CA PRO A 2 -4.56 -21.75 -24.42
C PRO A 2 -3.05 -22.06 -24.32
N LEU A 3 -2.38 -21.43 -23.34
CA LEU A 3 -0.96 -21.65 -23.09
C LEU A 3 -0.73 -23.06 -22.49
N PRO A 4 0.45 -23.67 -22.70
CA PRO A 4 0.72 -25.03 -22.22
C PRO A 4 0.75 -25.07 -20.68
N LEU A 5 0.26 -26.18 -20.10
CA LEU A 5 0.29 -26.45 -18.67
C LEU A 5 1.74 -26.55 -18.16
N ILE A 6 2.09 -25.76 -17.15
CA ILE A 6 3.40 -25.85 -16.51
C ILE A 6 3.34 -26.88 -15.38
N THR A 7 4.07 -27.97 -15.55
CA THR A 7 4.12 -29.10 -14.60
C THR A 7 5.41 -29.15 -13.79
N SER A 8 6.45 -28.40 -14.19
CA SER A 8 7.76 -28.44 -13.53
C SER A 8 8.04 -27.20 -12.70
N PRO A 9 8.34 -27.34 -11.39
CA PRO A 9 8.85 -26.24 -10.57
C PRO A 9 10.22 -25.69 -11.04
N SER A 10 10.89 -26.40 -11.94
CA SER A 10 12.16 -25.99 -12.54
C SER A 10 11.99 -25.12 -13.78
N ASN A 11 10.76 -24.90 -14.23
CA ASN A 11 10.46 -24.00 -15.35
C ASN A 11 11.09 -22.61 -15.09
N PRO A 12 11.81 -22.01 -16.05
CA PRO A 12 12.47 -20.71 -15.85
C PRO A 12 11.52 -19.60 -15.39
N ARG A 13 10.29 -19.54 -15.92
CA ARG A 13 9.27 -18.56 -15.52
C ARG A 13 8.89 -18.71 -14.04
N VAL A 14 8.65 -19.96 -13.61
CA VAL A 14 8.31 -20.28 -12.23
C VAL A 14 9.45 -19.94 -11.28
N LYS A 15 10.70 -20.25 -11.65
CA LYS A 15 11.88 -19.89 -10.85
C LYS A 15 12.02 -18.38 -10.72
N HIS A 16 11.83 -17.64 -11.81
CA HIS A 16 11.88 -16.19 -11.81
C HIS A 16 10.80 -15.62 -10.89
N ALA A 17 9.54 -15.96 -11.12
CA ALA A 17 8.41 -15.49 -10.33
C ALA A 17 8.57 -15.85 -8.84
N ALA A 18 8.92 -17.10 -8.51
CA ALA A 18 9.13 -17.52 -7.13
C ALA A 18 10.28 -16.76 -6.42
N ALA A 19 11.32 -16.36 -7.15
CA ALA A 19 12.41 -15.58 -6.60
C ALA A 19 11.97 -14.17 -6.15
N LEU A 20 10.90 -13.62 -6.71
CA LEU A 20 10.34 -12.32 -6.33
C LEU A 20 9.67 -12.30 -4.95
N ARG A 21 9.59 -13.43 -4.28
CA ARG A 21 9.25 -13.49 -2.84
C ARG A 21 10.31 -12.82 -1.97
N GLU A 22 11.54 -12.71 -2.47
CA GLU A 22 12.65 -12.03 -1.81
C GLU A 22 12.68 -10.54 -2.19
N SER A 23 12.74 -9.63 -1.21
CA SER A 23 12.82 -8.18 -1.40
C SER A 23 13.98 -7.76 -2.32
N ARG A 24 15.17 -8.37 -2.12
CA ARG A 24 16.34 -8.08 -2.96
C ARG A 24 16.10 -8.36 -4.45
N ARG A 25 15.30 -9.40 -4.75
CA ARG A 25 14.98 -9.77 -6.13
C ARG A 25 14.02 -8.77 -6.75
N ARG A 26 12.96 -8.38 -6.01
CA ARG A 26 12.02 -7.35 -6.46
C ARG A 26 12.73 -6.04 -6.80
N ARG A 27 13.54 -5.53 -5.87
CA ARG A 27 14.31 -4.30 -6.10
C ARG A 27 15.25 -4.38 -7.31
N LYS A 28 15.84 -5.54 -7.58
CA LYS A 28 16.77 -5.72 -8.71
C LYS A 28 16.05 -5.79 -10.05
N SER A 29 14.90 -6.44 -10.12
CA SER A 29 14.17 -6.66 -11.37
C SER A 29 13.15 -5.54 -11.66
N GLY A 30 12.70 -4.79 -10.66
CA GLY A 30 11.56 -3.89 -10.79
C GLY A 30 10.23 -4.64 -11.01
N GLU A 31 10.15 -5.89 -10.54
CA GLU A 31 8.97 -6.74 -10.71
C GLU A 31 8.53 -7.31 -9.37
N PHE A 32 7.24 -7.63 -9.23
CA PHE A 32 6.67 -8.19 -8.01
C PHE A 32 5.49 -9.11 -8.31
N LEU A 33 5.06 -9.87 -7.29
CA LEU A 33 3.91 -10.76 -7.39
C LEU A 33 2.70 -10.18 -6.68
N ILE A 34 1.54 -10.36 -7.30
CA ILE A 34 0.23 -10.04 -6.74
C ILE A 34 -0.56 -11.33 -6.58
N ASP A 35 -0.92 -11.68 -5.35
CA ASP A 35 -1.68 -12.90 -5.01
C ASP A 35 -3.12 -12.53 -4.62
N GLY A 36 -4.08 -13.06 -5.34
CA GLY A 36 -5.50 -12.88 -5.11
C GLY A 36 -6.24 -12.14 -6.22
N VAL A 37 -7.49 -12.55 -6.44
CA VAL A 37 -8.36 -12.03 -7.52
C VAL A 37 -8.59 -10.53 -7.39
N ARG A 38 -8.95 -10.10 -6.17
CA ARG A 38 -9.27 -8.69 -5.88
C ARG A 38 -8.04 -7.79 -6.03
N GLU A 39 -6.90 -8.23 -5.52
CA GLU A 39 -5.65 -7.49 -5.55
C GLU A 39 -5.17 -7.32 -7.00
N ILE A 40 -5.27 -8.35 -7.82
CA ILE A 40 -4.94 -8.31 -9.26
C ILE A 40 -5.89 -7.38 -10.01
N ASP A 41 -7.20 -7.48 -9.77
CA ASP A 41 -8.19 -6.63 -10.44
C ASP A 41 -8.00 -5.14 -10.07
N ARG A 42 -7.73 -4.84 -8.78
CA ARG A 42 -7.43 -3.47 -8.33
C ARG A 42 -6.14 -2.94 -8.92
N ALA A 43 -5.06 -3.73 -8.95
CA ALA A 43 -3.81 -3.35 -9.58
C ALA A 43 -4.02 -2.97 -11.05
N ARG A 44 -4.70 -3.84 -11.81
CA ARG A 44 -5.02 -3.61 -13.21
C ARG A 44 -5.85 -2.34 -13.44
N LYS A 45 -6.91 -2.15 -12.65
CA LYS A 45 -7.77 -0.96 -12.71
C LYS A 45 -7.04 0.33 -12.33
N SER A 46 -5.99 0.23 -11.54
CA SER A 46 -5.11 1.34 -11.16
C SER A 46 -3.95 1.57 -12.16
N GLY A 47 -3.96 0.86 -13.31
CA GLY A 47 -2.95 1.05 -14.35
C GLY A 47 -1.62 0.33 -14.12
N VAL A 48 -1.53 -0.56 -13.13
CA VAL A 48 -0.34 -1.40 -12.93
C VAL A 48 -0.17 -2.33 -14.12
N ARG A 49 1.01 -2.33 -14.71
CA ARG A 49 1.34 -3.20 -15.84
C ARG A 49 1.54 -4.64 -15.37
N LEU A 50 0.53 -5.47 -15.63
CA LEU A 50 0.68 -6.90 -15.48
C LEU A 50 1.56 -7.45 -16.62
N LEU A 51 2.37 -8.46 -16.34
CA LEU A 51 3.26 -9.12 -17.31
C LEU A 51 2.74 -10.50 -17.70
N GLU A 52 2.35 -11.29 -16.71
CA GLU A 52 1.74 -12.61 -16.90
C GLU A 52 0.93 -13.02 -15.67
N VAL A 53 0.00 -13.94 -15.85
CA VAL A 53 -0.82 -14.50 -14.77
C VAL A 53 -0.62 -16.01 -14.71
N TYR A 54 -0.55 -16.55 -13.51
CA TYR A 54 -0.51 -17.98 -13.22
C TYR A 54 -1.80 -18.41 -12.54
N ILE A 55 -2.40 -19.49 -13.03
CA ILE A 55 -3.63 -20.04 -12.47
C ILE A 55 -3.45 -21.50 -12.11
N GLU A 56 -3.88 -21.88 -10.90
CA GLU A 56 -3.90 -23.29 -10.50
C GLU A 56 -4.90 -24.05 -11.34
N ALA A 57 -4.41 -25.02 -12.13
CA ALA A 57 -5.25 -25.88 -12.94
C ALA A 57 -5.80 -27.03 -12.08
N GLU A 58 -7.07 -27.36 -12.27
CA GLU A 58 -7.67 -28.56 -11.69
C GLU A 58 -7.09 -29.83 -12.35
N GLN A 59 -6.98 -30.92 -11.59
CA GLN A 59 -6.42 -32.17 -12.13
C GLN A 59 -7.36 -32.73 -13.22
N GLY A 60 -6.83 -32.84 -14.43
CA GLY A 60 -7.54 -33.43 -15.57
C GLY A 60 -8.22 -32.46 -16.53
N GLU A 61 -8.26 -31.18 -16.24
CA GLU A 61 -8.82 -30.17 -17.16
C GLU A 61 -7.81 -29.73 -18.22
N LYS A 62 -8.29 -29.71 -19.48
CA LYS A 62 -7.57 -29.09 -20.59
C LYS A 62 -8.16 -27.69 -20.79
N GLY A 63 -7.53 -26.66 -20.19
CA GLY A 63 -7.98 -25.27 -20.32
C GLY A 63 -7.87 -24.48 -19.03
N LEU A 64 -8.39 -23.25 -19.03
CA LEU A 64 -8.50 -22.44 -17.82
C LEU A 64 -9.62 -23.03 -16.94
N PRO A 65 -9.42 -23.12 -15.60
CA PRO A 65 -10.43 -23.67 -14.71
C PRO A 65 -11.69 -22.82 -14.72
N THR A 66 -12.85 -23.49 -14.67
CA THR A 66 -14.15 -22.83 -14.53
C THR A 66 -14.26 -22.27 -13.11
N ALA A 67 -14.09 -20.96 -12.96
CA ALA A 67 -14.18 -20.29 -11.66
C ALA A 67 -15.50 -19.51 -11.54
N PRO A 68 -16.19 -19.52 -10.39
CA PRO A 68 -17.36 -18.68 -10.18
C PRO A 68 -16.99 -17.22 -9.81
N GLY A 69 -17.93 -16.29 -10.06
CA GLY A 69 -17.86 -14.91 -9.59
C GLY A 69 -16.67 -14.10 -10.12
N ALA A 70 -16.12 -13.22 -9.29
CA ALA A 70 -15.10 -12.24 -9.66
C ALA A 70 -13.83 -12.83 -10.30
N LYS A 71 -13.47 -14.09 -9.98
CA LYS A 71 -12.35 -14.78 -10.61
C LYS A 71 -12.65 -15.08 -12.08
N LYS A 72 -13.89 -15.50 -12.39
CA LYS A 72 -14.32 -15.74 -13.77
C LYS A 72 -14.30 -14.43 -14.55
N ASP A 73 -14.88 -13.36 -14.00
CA ASP A 73 -14.94 -12.06 -14.67
C ASP A 73 -13.53 -11.55 -15.04
N LEU A 74 -12.58 -11.71 -14.12
CA LEU A 74 -11.18 -11.34 -14.34
C LEU A 74 -10.54 -12.21 -15.45
N LEU A 75 -10.76 -13.53 -15.44
CA LEU A 75 -10.22 -14.44 -16.43
C LEU A 75 -10.82 -14.21 -17.82
N ASP A 76 -12.13 -14.01 -17.92
CA ASP A 76 -12.83 -13.71 -19.17
C ASP A 76 -12.28 -12.40 -19.80
N GLU A 77 -11.94 -11.41 -18.97
CA GLU A 77 -11.35 -10.17 -19.43
C GLU A 77 -9.90 -10.35 -19.91
N LEU A 78 -9.09 -11.10 -19.17
CA LEU A 78 -7.72 -11.43 -19.56
C LEU A 78 -7.70 -12.22 -20.86
N GLU A 79 -8.61 -13.18 -21.03
CA GLU A 79 -8.72 -13.97 -22.26
C GLU A 79 -9.13 -13.10 -23.46
N ARG A 80 -10.11 -12.19 -23.29
CA ARG A 80 -10.55 -11.26 -24.34
C ARG A 80 -9.43 -10.35 -24.82
N THR A 81 -8.51 -9.97 -23.94
CA THR A 81 -7.34 -9.15 -24.28
C THR A 81 -6.13 -9.97 -24.73
N HIS A 82 -6.26 -11.30 -24.88
CA HIS A 82 -5.19 -12.23 -25.21
C HIS A 82 -4.00 -12.14 -24.25
N PHE A 83 -4.29 -11.81 -22.98
CA PHE A 83 -3.26 -11.70 -21.95
C PHE A 83 -2.66 -13.07 -21.62
N PRO A 84 -1.34 -13.20 -21.35
CA PRO A 84 -0.71 -14.47 -21.07
C PRO A 84 -1.14 -15.03 -19.70
N VAL A 85 -2.02 -16.04 -19.71
CA VAL A 85 -2.47 -16.78 -18.54
C VAL A 85 -1.93 -18.21 -18.59
N TRP A 86 -1.03 -18.55 -17.67
CA TRP A 86 -0.35 -19.83 -17.60
C TRP A 86 -1.06 -20.78 -16.63
N PRO A 87 -1.66 -21.86 -17.09
CA PRO A 87 -2.11 -22.92 -16.20
C PRO A 87 -0.91 -23.63 -15.58
N VAL A 88 -0.96 -23.84 -14.27
CA VAL A 88 0.11 -24.50 -13.51
C VAL A 88 -0.47 -25.55 -12.57
N ILE A 89 0.24 -26.67 -12.36
CA ILE A 89 -0.20 -27.67 -11.40
C ILE A 89 -0.06 -27.15 -9.97
N ARG A 90 -0.81 -27.74 -9.03
CA ARG A 90 -0.85 -27.35 -7.60
C ARG A 90 0.52 -27.24 -6.95
N SER A 91 1.44 -28.15 -7.20
CA SER A 91 2.80 -28.13 -6.62
C SER A 91 3.67 -26.97 -7.15
N VAL A 92 3.41 -26.52 -8.37
CA VAL A 92 4.02 -25.31 -8.95
C VAL A 92 3.37 -24.06 -8.36
N PHE A 93 2.03 -24.03 -8.31
CA PHE A 93 1.29 -22.90 -7.75
C PHE A 93 1.68 -22.60 -6.30
N ALA A 94 1.85 -23.62 -5.47
CA ALA A 94 2.29 -23.50 -4.07
C ALA A 94 3.64 -22.77 -3.89
N LYS A 95 4.50 -22.72 -4.94
CA LYS A 95 5.74 -21.94 -4.93
C LYS A 95 5.54 -20.47 -5.25
N LEU A 96 4.47 -20.14 -5.94
CA LEU A 96 4.15 -18.77 -6.38
C LEU A 96 3.26 -18.05 -5.34
N ALA A 97 2.26 -18.74 -4.80
CA ALA A 97 1.31 -18.21 -3.84
C ALA A 97 2.00 -17.78 -2.52
N PHE A 98 1.44 -16.75 -1.89
CA PHE A 98 1.91 -16.21 -0.63
C PHE A 98 0.94 -16.52 0.51
N GLY A 99 1.44 -17.22 1.55
CA GLY A 99 0.64 -17.58 2.73
C GLY A 99 -0.36 -18.71 2.48
N GLN A 100 -1.32 -18.87 3.41
CA GLN A 100 -2.28 -20.00 3.40
C GLN A 100 -3.56 -19.72 2.60
N ARG A 101 -3.88 -18.45 2.33
CA ARG A 101 -5.06 -18.10 1.53
C ARG A 101 -4.73 -18.30 0.07
N ASN A 102 -5.37 -19.30 -0.53
CA ASN A 102 -5.16 -19.67 -1.91
C ASN A 102 -6.44 -19.44 -2.73
N GLU A 103 -6.44 -18.42 -3.56
CA GLU A 103 -7.50 -18.17 -4.55
C GLU A 103 -7.19 -18.79 -5.91
N GLY A 104 -6.05 -19.47 -6.02
CA GLY A 104 -5.62 -20.18 -7.24
C GLY A 104 -5.22 -19.25 -8.38
N ILE A 105 -4.80 -18.01 -8.09
CA ILE A 105 -4.36 -17.03 -9.09
C ILE A 105 -3.27 -16.14 -8.52
N VAL A 106 -2.20 -15.95 -9.29
CA VAL A 106 -1.08 -15.02 -8.98
C VAL A 106 -0.70 -14.29 -10.27
N ALA A 107 -0.49 -12.99 -10.20
CA ALA A 107 0.03 -12.18 -11.30
C ALA A 107 1.48 -11.76 -11.05
N LEU A 108 2.27 -11.72 -12.10
CA LEU A 108 3.54 -11.02 -12.18
C LEU A 108 3.28 -9.62 -12.73
N ALA A 109 3.81 -8.60 -12.08
CA ALA A 109 3.63 -7.20 -12.45
C ALA A 109 4.95 -6.43 -12.43
N GLU A 110 5.00 -5.36 -13.21
CA GLU A 110 6.10 -4.40 -13.22
C GLU A 110 5.85 -3.31 -12.19
N GLU A 111 6.90 -2.90 -11.49
CA GLU A 111 6.84 -1.83 -10.50
C GLU A 111 6.50 -0.50 -11.16
N PRO A 112 5.42 0.19 -10.75
CA PRO A 112 5.09 1.51 -11.26
C PRO A 112 6.18 2.54 -10.95
N ALA A 113 6.36 3.51 -11.85
CA ALA A 113 7.23 4.65 -11.60
C ALA A 113 6.76 5.42 -10.34
N ARG A 114 7.73 5.90 -9.55
CA ARG A 114 7.49 6.64 -8.31
C ARG A 114 8.44 7.83 -8.22
N GLY A 115 8.06 8.82 -7.44
CA GLY A 115 8.85 10.02 -7.18
C GLY A 115 7.94 11.17 -6.78
N PHE A 116 8.50 12.19 -6.14
CA PHE A 116 7.71 13.34 -5.69
C PHE A 116 7.00 14.08 -6.82
N ASP A 117 7.62 14.22 -7.99
CA ASP A 117 6.99 14.94 -9.13
C ASP A 117 5.71 14.24 -9.59
N LEU A 118 5.77 12.89 -9.73
CA LEU A 118 4.59 12.11 -10.08
C LEU A 118 3.56 12.09 -8.95
N PHE A 119 3.99 11.96 -7.71
CA PHE A 119 3.13 12.00 -6.53
C PHE A 119 2.36 13.33 -6.47
N GLU A 120 3.07 14.45 -6.58
CA GLU A 120 2.50 15.79 -6.55
C GLU A 120 1.48 16.04 -7.67
N SER A 121 1.75 15.54 -8.88
CA SER A 121 0.84 15.70 -10.03
C SER A 121 -0.54 15.07 -9.84
N GLN A 122 -0.69 14.20 -8.84
CA GLN A 122 -1.93 13.50 -8.51
C GLN A 122 -2.70 14.15 -7.35
N LEU A 123 -2.11 15.15 -6.68
CA LEU A 123 -2.70 15.75 -5.48
C LEU A 123 -3.66 16.90 -5.83
N PRO A 124 -4.77 17.06 -5.09
CA PRO A 124 -5.63 18.24 -5.17
C PRO A 124 -4.96 19.48 -4.55
N GLU A 125 -5.63 20.62 -4.60
CA GLU A 125 -5.13 21.90 -4.04
C GLU A 125 -4.88 21.85 -2.53
N ASN A 126 -5.78 21.21 -1.76
CA ASN A 126 -5.69 21.08 -0.31
C ASN A 126 -5.62 19.59 0.10
N PRO A 127 -4.49 18.90 -0.14
CA PRO A 127 -4.42 17.47 0.09
C PRO A 127 -4.36 17.11 1.57
N LEU A 128 -4.95 15.95 1.91
CA LEU A 128 -4.76 15.27 3.18
C LEU A 128 -3.84 14.08 2.99
N LEU A 129 -2.66 14.16 3.56
CA LEU A 129 -1.63 13.14 3.44
C LEU A 129 -1.40 12.40 4.75
N CYS A 130 -0.92 11.17 4.65
CA CYS A 130 -0.31 10.45 5.76
C CYS A 130 1.20 10.30 5.50
N VAL A 131 2.00 10.54 6.52
CA VAL A 131 3.42 10.20 6.54
C VAL A 131 3.62 9.08 7.55
N LEU A 132 4.21 7.99 7.10
CA LEU A 132 4.61 6.86 7.95
C LEU A 132 6.12 6.91 8.11
N GLU A 133 6.61 7.13 9.33
CA GLU A 133 8.06 7.15 9.58
C GLU A 133 8.54 5.84 10.21
N ARG A 134 9.52 5.20 9.56
CA ARG A 134 10.24 4.02 10.07
C ARG A 134 9.33 2.85 10.46
N ILE A 135 8.26 2.65 9.72
CA ILE A 135 7.34 1.52 9.94
C ILE A 135 7.95 0.26 9.34
N GLU A 136 8.22 -0.73 10.19
CA GLU A 136 8.89 -1.97 9.80
C GLU A 136 7.91 -3.09 9.42
N LYS A 137 6.71 -3.11 10.05
CA LYS A 137 5.73 -4.19 9.85
C LYS A 137 4.91 -3.99 8.58
N PRO A 138 5.11 -4.80 7.51
CA PRO A 138 4.38 -4.66 6.25
C PRO A 138 2.85 -4.73 6.43
N GLY A 139 2.38 -5.51 7.41
CA GLY A 139 0.96 -5.62 7.74
C GLY A 139 0.34 -4.30 8.18
N ASN A 140 1.06 -3.52 8.98
CA ASN A 140 0.61 -2.21 9.46
C ASN A 140 0.57 -1.19 8.32
N ILE A 141 1.61 -1.16 7.48
CA ILE A 141 1.64 -0.30 6.28
C ILE A 141 0.39 -0.56 5.42
N GLY A 142 0.13 -1.82 5.06
CA GLY A 142 -1.04 -2.14 4.24
C GLY A 142 -2.38 -1.84 4.92
N ALA A 143 -2.50 -2.01 6.24
CA ALA A 143 -3.71 -1.64 6.98
C ALA A 143 -3.93 -0.11 6.97
N VAL A 144 -2.85 0.69 7.04
CA VAL A 144 -2.93 2.15 6.89
C VAL A 144 -3.39 2.53 5.48
N PHE A 145 -2.86 1.90 4.42
CA PHE A 145 -3.35 2.12 3.05
C PHE A 145 -4.85 1.84 2.91
N ARG A 146 -5.35 0.79 3.56
CA ARG A 146 -6.78 0.47 3.56
C ARG A 146 -7.60 1.55 4.27
N SER A 147 -7.15 2.06 5.40
CA SER A 147 -7.82 3.14 6.13
C SER A 147 -7.77 4.46 5.36
N ALA A 148 -6.64 4.75 4.71
CA ALA A 148 -6.46 5.92 3.86
C ALA A 148 -7.41 5.92 2.65
N ASP A 149 -7.53 4.79 1.96
CA ASP A 149 -8.49 4.61 0.86
C ASP A 149 -9.93 4.83 1.35
N GLY A 150 -10.28 4.23 2.51
CA GLY A 150 -11.63 4.35 3.10
C GLY A 150 -11.98 5.77 3.56
N ALA A 151 -11.02 6.52 4.06
CA ALA A 151 -11.19 7.90 4.51
C ALA A 151 -10.93 8.94 3.41
N GLY A 152 -10.55 8.50 2.19
CA GLY A 152 -10.32 9.39 1.06
C GLY A 152 -9.08 10.27 1.20
N LEU A 153 -7.99 9.75 1.77
CA LEU A 153 -6.71 10.44 1.77
C LEU A 153 -6.16 10.55 0.35
N ASP A 154 -5.50 11.66 0.09
CA ASP A 154 -4.95 11.98 -1.23
C ASP A 154 -3.59 11.33 -1.49
N GLY A 155 -2.88 10.87 -0.43
CA GLY A 155 -1.63 10.16 -0.59
C GLY A 155 -0.95 9.73 0.70
N ILE A 156 0.06 8.85 0.53
CA ILE A 156 0.89 8.35 1.64
C ILE A 156 2.37 8.55 1.27
N ILE A 157 3.15 9.08 2.22
CA ILE A 157 4.61 9.16 2.13
C ILE A 157 5.21 8.16 3.12
N LEU A 158 6.08 7.28 2.64
CA LEU A 158 6.85 6.36 3.45
C LEU A 158 8.21 6.97 3.74
N ALA A 159 8.37 7.57 4.93
CA ALA A 159 9.59 8.22 5.35
C ALA A 159 10.49 7.21 6.09
N ASP A 160 11.67 6.94 5.53
CA ASP A 160 12.64 5.97 6.09
C ASP A 160 12.05 4.57 6.39
N CYS A 161 10.98 4.16 5.68
CA CYS A 161 10.33 2.84 5.84
C CYS A 161 10.98 1.71 5.02
N GLY A 162 12.07 1.98 4.31
CA GLY A 162 12.64 1.05 3.33
C GLY A 162 11.85 1.02 2.02
N ASP A 163 12.44 0.37 1.00
CA ASP A 163 12.00 0.50 -0.40
C ASP A 163 11.03 -0.61 -0.86
N ASP A 164 10.54 -1.47 0.03
CA ASP A 164 9.79 -2.67 -0.37
C ASP A 164 8.27 -2.50 -0.25
N LEU A 165 7.72 -1.48 -0.89
CA LEU A 165 6.28 -1.21 -0.93
C LEU A 165 5.48 -2.38 -1.54
N TRP A 166 6.09 -3.14 -2.44
CA TRP A 166 5.45 -4.29 -3.11
C TRP A 166 5.63 -5.60 -2.35
N HIS A 167 5.90 -5.51 -1.05
CA HIS A 167 5.91 -6.69 -0.19
C HIS A 167 4.53 -7.37 -0.20
N PRO A 168 4.43 -8.70 -0.39
CA PRO A 168 3.15 -9.40 -0.49
C PRO A 168 2.20 -9.15 0.68
N ASN A 169 2.72 -8.95 1.90
CA ASN A 169 1.89 -8.61 3.05
C ASN A 169 1.30 -7.20 2.97
N ILE A 170 1.99 -6.21 2.38
CA ILE A 170 1.43 -4.87 2.16
C ILE A 170 0.26 -4.97 1.18
N ILE A 171 0.47 -5.61 0.03
CA ILE A 171 -0.57 -5.80 -0.99
C ILE A 171 -1.79 -6.49 -0.39
N ARG A 172 -1.57 -7.56 0.38
CA ARG A 172 -2.64 -8.36 0.98
C ARG A 172 -3.38 -7.64 2.10
N SER A 173 -2.67 -7.00 3.04
CA SER A 173 -3.30 -6.30 4.18
C SER A 173 -4.01 -5.02 3.75
N SER A 174 -3.53 -4.37 2.68
CA SER A 174 -4.22 -3.26 2.04
C SER A 174 -5.45 -3.69 1.23
N LEU A 175 -5.65 -4.99 1.00
CA LEU A 175 -6.65 -5.49 0.05
C LEU A 175 -6.45 -4.93 -1.36
N GLY A 176 -5.22 -4.55 -1.73
CA GLY A 176 -4.87 -3.93 -3.02
C GLY A 176 -5.12 -2.42 -3.10
N THR A 177 -5.51 -1.73 -2.01
CA THR A 177 -5.64 -0.26 -2.03
C THR A 177 -4.29 0.46 -2.18
N VAL A 178 -3.18 -0.25 -1.89
CA VAL A 178 -1.81 0.22 -2.17
C VAL A 178 -1.59 0.59 -3.65
N PHE A 179 -2.37 0.04 -4.57
CA PHE A 179 -2.30 0.37 -5.99
C PHE A 179 -3.11 1.62 -6.36
N ARG A 180 -4.05 2.02 -5.51
CA ARG A 180 -4.96 3.14 -5.77
C ARG A 180 -4.53 4.43 -5.10
N VAL A 181 -4.12 4.35 -3.82
CA VAL A 181 -3.69 5.51 -3.06
C VAL A 181 -2.32 5.95 -3.54
N PRO A 182 -2.14 7.18 -4.04
CA PRO A 182 -0.84 7.70 -4.43
C PRO A 182 0.18 7.54 -3.32
N CYS A 183 1.40 7.11 -3.67
CA CYS A 183 2.42 6.93 -2.64
C CYS A 183 3.83 7.17 -3.16
N VAL A 184 4.71 7.64 -2.27
CA VAL A 184 6.12 7.84 -2.51
C VAL A 184 6.93 7.40 -1.30
N ALA A 185 8.14 6.88 -1.52
CA ALA A 185 9.11 6.59 -0.48
C ALA A 185 10.27 7.62 -0.56
N ALA A 186 10.65 8.15 0.60
CA ALA A 186 11.71 9.15 0.70
C ALA A 186 12.35 9.11 2.10
N SER A 187 13.41 9.89 2.33
CA SER A 187 13.91 10.12 3.69
C SER A 187 12.99 11.09 4.45
N ALA A 188 13.02 11.05 5.79
CA ALA A 188 12.30 12.00 6.63
C ALA A 188 12.71 13.44 6.32
N GLY A 189 14.01 13.68 6.09
CA GLY A 189 14.53 15.01 5.73
C GLY A 189 13.98 15.55 4.41
N GLU A 190 13.96 14.73 3.35
CA GLU A 190 13.37 15.09 2.06
C GLU A 190 11.87 15.31 2.17
N THR A 191 11.17 14.46 2.93
CA THR A 191 9.73 14.59 3.18
C THR A 191 9.39 15.92 3.86
N ILE A 192 10.08 16.28 4.94
CA ILE A 192 9.86 17.56 5.64
C ILE A 192 10.15 18.75 4.72
N ALA A 193 11.26 18.71 3.96
CA ALA A 193 11.61 19.77 3.03
C ALA A 193 10.52 19.97 1.97
N TRP A 194 10.01 18.86 1.43
CA TRP A 194 8.93 18.86 0.43
C TRP A 194 7.62 19.41 1.00
N LEU A 195 7.19 18.97 2.20
CA LEU A 195 5.99 19.43 2.87
C LEU A 195 6.06 20.94 3.19
N ARG A 196 7.21 21.42 3.69
CA ARG A 196 7.41 22.85 4.01
C ARG A 196 7.37 23.73 2.78
N ALA A 197 8.03 23.32 1.69
CA ALA A 197 8.03 24.08 0.44
C ALA A 197 6.60 24.28 -0.13
N ARG A 198 5.65 23.46 0.30
CA ARG A 198 4.25 23.47 -0.14
C ARG A 198 3.27 23.91 0.96
N HIS A 199 3.79 24.47 2.04
CA HIS A 199 3.02 25.06 3.14
C HIS A 199 2.04 24.07 3.81
N PHE A 200 2.42 22.79 3.89
CA PHE A 200 1.62 21.82 4.64
C PHE A 200 1.64 22.10 6.13
N ARG A 201 0.48 21.99 6.77
CA ARG A 201 0.40 21.77 8.21
C ARG A 201 0.86 20.36 8.52
N ILE A 202 1.82 20.20 9.41
CA ILE A 202 2.35 18.92 9.84
C ILE A 202 1.79 18.57 11.21
N ALA A 203 0.93 17.56 11.28
CA ALA A 203 0.32 17.05 12.50
C ALA A 203 1.06 15.77 12.95
N SER A 204 2.01 15.90 13.85
CA SER A 204 2.83 14.79 14.35
C SER A 204 2.16 14.11 15.54
N ALA A 205 1.73 12.84 15.36
CA ALA A 205 1.08 12.07 16.43
C ALA A 205 2.12 11.54 17.43
N ILE A 206 2.05 12.02 18.66
CA ILE A 206 3.01 11.80 19.73
C ILE A 206 2.27 11.48 21.03
N CYS A 207 2.68 10.44 21.75
CA CYS A 207 1.96 9.95 22.92
C CYS A 207 1.93 10.95 24.11
N ASP A 208 2.95 11.79 24.25
CA ASP A 208 3.11 12.78 25.33
C ASP A 208 2.85 14.24 24.90
N ALA A 209 2.25 14.43 23.71
CA ALA A 209 1.85 15.77 23.28
C ALA A 209 0.71 16.33 24.13
N ALA A 210 0.69 17.65 24.25
CA ALA A 210 -0.34 18.34 25.05
C ALA A 210 -1.63 18.63 24.27
N LEU A 211 -1.55 18.75 22.94
CA LEU A 211 -2.68 19.15 22.10
C LEU A 211 -3.48 17.93 21.65
N PRO A 212 -4.75 17.80 22.02
CA PRO A 212 -5.62 16.76 21.50
C PRO A 212 -5.74 16.83 19.97
N TYR A 213 -5.75 15.67 19.30
CA TYR A 213 -5.87 15.58 17.84
C TYR A 213 -7.13 16.28 17.29
N SER A 214 -8.18 16.41 18.12
CA SER A 214 -9.45 17.03 17.73
C SER A 214 -9.42 18.56 17.71
N GLU A 215 -8.36 19.17 18.23
CA GLU A 215 -8.26 20.64 18.37
C GLU A 215 -7.48 21.30 17.23
N ILE A 216 -6.96 20.55 16.27
CA ILE A 216 -6.33 21.13 15.10
C ILE A 216 -7.28 21.17 13.89
N ASP A 217 -7.01 22.08 12.99
CA ASP A 217 -7.72 22.23 11.73
C ASP A 217 -7.09 21.36 10.64
N TYR A 218 -7.87 20.40 10.08
CA TYR A 218 -7.46 19.53 8.99
C TYR A 218 -7.98 19.97 7.61
N THR A 219 -8.63 21.12 7.48
CA THR A 219 -9.31 21.53 6.24
C THR A 219 -8.37 21.98 5.12
N GLY A 220 -7.19 22.52 5.47
CA GLY A 220 -6.15 22.89 4.51
C GLY A 220 -5.22 21.73 4.14
N ALA A 221 -4.18 22.02 3.37
CA ALA A 221 -3.12 21.07 3.06
C ALA A 221 -2.47 20.55 4.36
N THR A 222 -2.70 19.30 4.69
CA THR A 222 -2.31 18.70 5.98
C THR A 222 -1.64 17.36 5.80
N ALA A 223 -0.53 17.13 6.51
CA ALA A 223 0.17 15.87 6.61
C ALA A 223 0.08 15.33 8.05
N ILE A 224 -0.59 14.21 8.24
CA ILE A 224 -0.66 13.47 9.50
C ILE A 224 0.55 12.54 9.56
N VAL A 225 1.41 12.71 10.56
CA VAL A 225 2.66 11.96 10.70
C VAL A 225 2.56 10.96 11.82
N LEU A 226 2.86 9.71 11.51
CA LEU A 226 2.81 8.56 12.43
C LEU A 226 4.17 7.88 12.47
N GLY A 227 4.70 7.64 13.66
CA GLY A 227 5.97 6.96 13.88
C GLY A 227 5.84 5.46 14.15
N SER A 228 6.99 4.79 14.31
CA SER A 228 7.02 3.37 14.64
C SER A 228 6.36 3.08 16.00
N GLU A 229 5.88 1.85 16.19
CA GLU A 229 5.21 1.42 17.43
C GLU A 229 6.16 1.41 18.62
N ASP A 230 7.44 1.12 18.38
CA ASP A 230 8.43 0.91 19.42
C ASP A 230 9.20 2.19 19.80
N GLU A 231 9.56 3.03 18.79
CA GLU A 231 10.39 4.23 19.00
C GLU A 231 9.63 5.55 18.81
N GLY A 232 8.40 5.50 18.27
CA GLY A 232 7.63 6.67 17.92
C GLY A 232 8.24 7.47 16.77
N LEU A 233 8.01 8.77 16.74
CA LEU A 233 8.56 9.71 15.77
C LEU A 233 9.97 10.17 16.18
N THR A 234 10.84 10.32 15.21
CA THR A 234 12.16 10.93 15.44
C THR A 234 12.02 12.43 15.81
N PRO A 235 13.00 13.00 16.53
CA PRO A 235 12.93 14.41 16.95
C PRO A 235 12.78 15.43 15.83
N ILE A 236 13.09 15.05 14.60
CA ILE A 236 12.94 15.93 13.43
C ILE A 236 11.49 16.40 13.22
N TRP A 237 10.51 15.59 13.62
CA TRP A 237 9.09 15.89 13.49
C TRP A 237 8.52 16.75 14.63
N HIS A 238 9.29 16.93 15.69
CA HIS A 238 8.93 17.78 16.85
C HIS A 238 9.56 19.18 16.76
N ASP A 239 10.54 19.34 15.90
CA ASP A 239 11.29 20.59 15.75
C ASP A 239 10.53 21.56 14.84
N LYS A 240 9.85 22.55 15.45
CA LYS A 240 9.13 23.59 14.70
C LYS A 240 10.02 24.38 13.75
N GLY A 241 11.33 24.48 14.02
CA GLY A 241 12.29 25.07 13.11
C GLY A 241 12.41 24.29 11.80
N LYS A 242 12.17 22.98 11.84
CA LYS A 242 12.20 22.07 10.70
C LYS A 242 10.81 21.84 10.09
N THR A 243 9.78 21.62 10.91
CA THR A 243 8.42 21.32 10.45
C THR A 243 7.61 22.56 10.05
N GLY A 244 7.94 23.74 10.60
CA GLY A 244 7.26 25.00 10.29
C GLY A 244 6.31 25.49 11.40
N PRO A 245 5.90 26.77 11.35
CA PRO A 245 5.12 27.41 12.42
C PRO A 245 3.71 26.83 12.57
N ASP A 246 3.10 26.35 11.48
CA ASP A 246 1.75 25.77 11.48
C ASP A 246 1.72 24.30 11.88
N SER A 247 2.86 23.73 12.28
CA SER A 247 2.97 22.35 12.70
C SER A 247 2.66 22.17 14.18
N ALA A 248 2.04 21.03 14.52
CA ALA A 248 1.65 20.69 15.87
C ALA A 248 1.97 19.24 16.22
N ALA A 249 2.44 19.03 17.44
CA ALA A 249 2.43 17.70 18.06
C ALA A 249 1.04 17.47 18.64
N ILE A 250 0.41 16.35 18.24
CA ILE A 250 -0.95 15.99 18.63
C ILE A 250 -0.99 14.65 19.37
N VAL A 251 -1.94 14.47 20.27
CA VAL A 251 -2.12 13.24 21.03
C VAL A 251 -3.51 12.64 20.82
N LEU A 252 -3.55 11.31 20.71
CA LEU A 252 -4.78 10.53 20.89
C LEU A 252 -4.89 10.17 22.38
N PRO A 253 -5.91 10.67 23.11
CA PRO A 253 -6.00 10.45 24.55
C PRO A 253 -6.26 8.98 24.87
N MET A 254 -5.42 8.40 25.69
CA MET A 254 -5.58 7.04 26.23
C MET A 254 -6.23 7.11 27.61
N ARG A 255 -7.28 6.33 27.85
CA ARG A 255 -8.02 6.28 29.13
C ARG A 255 -7.83 4.99 29.91
N GLY A 256 -7.16 4.02 29.31
CA GLY A 256 -6.88 2.71 29.90
C GLY A 256 -5.43 2.58 30.35
N ILE A 257 -4.98 1.31 30.43
CA ILE A 257 -3.61 0.96 30.84
C ILE A 257 -2.62 0.86 29.66
N ALA A 258 -3.11 0.90 28.44
CA ALA A 258 -2.25 0.90 27.26
C ALA A 258 -1.72 2.31 26.99
N ASP A 259 -0.43 2.41 26.65
CA ASP A 259 0.24 3.68 26.40
C ASP A 259 -0.09 4.27 25.01
N SER A 260 -0.40 3.40 24.04
CA SER A 260 -0.70 3.79 22.66
C SER A 260 -1.65 2.80 21.97
N LEU A 261 -2.18 3.21 20.83
CA LEU A 261 -2.87 2.33 19.88
C LEU A 261 -1.87 1.72 18.89
N ASN A 262 -2.22 0.54 18.35
CA ASN A 262 -1.56 0.07 17.13
C ASN A 262 -1.64 1.15 16.05
N ILE A 263 -0.56 1.35 15.29
CA ILE A 263 -0.45 2.46 14.33
C ILE A 263 -1.58 2.51 13.31
N SER A 264 -2.06 1.35 12.83
CA SER A 264 -3.16 1.33 11.87
C SER A 264 -4.49 1.76 12.48
N ASN A 265 -4.69 1.51 13.78
CA ASN A 265 -5.87 1.97 14.52
C ASN A 265 -5.79 3.49 14.78
N ALA A 266 -4.61 3.97 15.20
CA ALA A 266 -4.36 5.41 15.36
C ALA A 266 -4.58 6.16 14.04
N ALA A 267 -4.05 5.64 12.94
CA ALA A 267 -4.26 6.17 11.60
C ALA A 267 -5.76 6.27 11.25
N ALA A 268 -6.52 5.20 11.47
CA ALA A 268 -7.96 5.20 11.17
C ALA A 268 -8.71 6.26 11.95
N VAL A 269 -8.43 6.42 13.26
CA VAL A 269 -9.07 7.46 14.10
C VAL A 269 -8.77 8.86 13.55
N LEU A 270 -7.50 9.16 13.26
CA LEU A 270 -7.08 10.47 12.76
C LEU A 270 -7.65 10.77 11.38
N PHE A 271 -7.64 9.80 10.48
CA PHE A 271 -8.12 9.97 9.10
C PHE A 271 -9.62 10.23 9.05
N TYR A 272 -10.41 9.46 9.79
CA TYR A 272 -11.86 9.66 9.83
C TYR A 272 -12.25 10.93 10.57
N HIS A 273 -11.48 11.36 11.58
CA HIS A 273 -11.70 12.65 12.20
C HIS A 273 -11.44 13.79 11.20
N ALA A 274 -10.33 13.75 10.48
CA ALA A 274 -10.02 14.73 9.44
C ALA A 274 -11.08 14.75 8.32
N LEU A 275 -11.55 13.57 7.90
CA LEU A 275 -12.64 13.44 6.92
C LEU A 275 -13.89 14.17 7.41
N LEU A 276 -14.37 13.88 8.62
CA LEU A 276 -15.58 14.49 9.18
C LEU A 276 -15.46 16.01 9.28
N GLN A 277 -14.29 16.53 9.69
CA GLN A 277 -14.04 17.97 9.76
C GLN A 277 -14.07 18.61 8.36
N ARG A 278 -13.49 17.95 7.34
CA ARG A 278 -13.51 18.41 5.94
C ARG A 278 -14.92 18.38 5.35
N GLU A 279 -15.70 17.34 5.65
CA GLU A 279 -17.10 17.23 5.17
C GLU A 279 -17.99 18.32 5.79
N ALA A 280 -17.82 18.62 7.09
CA ALA A 280 -18.56 19.67 7.77
C ALA A 280 -18.26 21.09 7.23
N ASN A 281 -17.11 21.29 6.59
CA ASN A 281 -16.67 22.56 6.02
C ASN A 281 -16.73 22.60 4.47
N ARG A 282 -17.34 21.61 3.83
CA ARG A 282 -17.63 21.69 2.39
C ARG A 282 -18.69 22.75 2.13
N PRO A 283 -18.45 23.66 1.17
CA PRO A 283 -19.40 24.71 0.82
C PRO A 283 -20.71 24.16 0.24
#